data_ecac114c59f72a33e1d16305d8b260bb
#
_entry.id   ecac114c59f72a33e1d16305d8b260bb
#
_cell.length_a   1.000
_cell.length_b   1.000
_cell.length_c   1.000
_cell.angle_alpha   90.00
_cell.angle_beta   90.00
_cell.angle_gamma   90.00
#
_symmetry.space_group_name_H-M   'P 1'
#
loop_
_entity.id
_entity.type
_entity.pdbx_description
1 polymer ?
#
loop_
_entity_poly.entity_id
_entity_poly.type
_entity_poly.pdbx_seq_one_letter_code
_entity_poly.pdbx_strand_id
1 'polypeptide(L)'
;MAVRIFAGALLACVAVPAAAQDAQGLVAKNLEARGGAAAIAAIKSVSFEGRTIFPGDFELTYKESRERVGAGGAVRYDFGLQGLDVVQSYDGHGAWKINPFQGRKDPERMSADETRQLADSALVEGPLLASRTDGSRVQYLGRDDFDGTLAYKLKVTQKDGDEFVYWLDPDTYLEIKVDETRKIRGAQQTTETELGDYERIAGVYFPMLVESWQQGQPSQRQQVIIASATANPALSPSFFAEPGGSPKAAAEAPDASQKKPGKEPPAGKKPPAKSSKGRK
;
A
#
# COMPACT_ATOMS: atom_id res chain seq x y z
N MET A 1 11.00 38.31 59.27
CA MET A 1 11.85 37.53 58.35
C MET A 1 10.91 36.70 57.45
N ALA A 2 10.70 37.14 56.23
CA ALA A 2 9.80 36.45 55.30
C ALA A 2 10.66 35.81 54.18
N VAL A 3 10.65 34.48 54.10
CA VAL A 3 11.34 33.70 53.08
C VAL A 3 10.43 33.60 51.86
N ARG A 4 10.85 34.19 50.74
CA ARG A 4 10.19 34.03 49.41
C ARG A 4 10.79 32.82 48.69
N ILE A 5 9.98 31.79 48.50
CA ILE A 5 10.33 30.63 47.68
C ILE A 5 10.00 30.99 46.23
N PHE A 6 11.02 31.10 45.36
CA PHE A 6 10.85 31.18 43.90
C PHE A 6 10.69 29.77 43.35
N ALA A 7 9.50 29.46 42.85
CA ALA A 7 9.26 28.25 42.07
C ALA A 7 9.67 28.54 40.61
N GLY A 8 10.82 28.00 40.19
CA GLY A 8 11.27 28.03 38.80
C GLY A 8 10.54 26.96 38.00
N ALA A 9 9.69 27.37 37.05
CA ALA A 9 9.10 26.46 36.07
C ALA A 9 10.17 26.10 35.04
N LEU A 10 10.59 24.82 35.01
CA LEU A 10 11.44 24.26 33.93
C LEU A 10 10.57 24.04 32.70
N LEU A 11 10.72 24.89 31.71
CA LEU A 11 10.15 24.66 30.36
C LEU A 11 11.01 23.60 29.67
N ALA A 12 10.53 22.35 29.61
CA ALA A 12 11.15 21.29 28.80
C ALA A 12 10.85 21.58 27.34
N CYS A 13 11.78 22.21 26.62
CA CYS A 13 11.77 22.26 25.16
C CYS A 13 11.96 20.85 24.62
N VAL A 14 10.89 20.24 24.11
CA VAL A 14 10.96 19.01 23.30
C VAL A 14 11.57 19.41 21.96
N ALA A 15 12.86 19.18 21.78
CA ALA A 15 13.52 19.31 20.49
C ALA A 15 13.00 18.20 19.58
N VAL A 16 12.11 18.53 18.63
CA VAL A 16 11.77 17.65 17.52
C VAL A 16 13.06 17.49 16.69
N PRO A 17 13.55 16.26 16.45
CA PRO A 17 14.78 16.09 15.67
C PRO A 17 14.61 16.71 14.28
N ALA A 18 15.54 17.54 13.85
CA ALA A 18 15.53 18.26 12.57
C ALA A 18 15.29 17.35 11.36
N ALA A 19 15.75 16.09 11.42
CA ALA A 19 15.51 15.08 10.37
C ALA A 19 14.03 14.70 10.18
N ALA A 20 13.21 14.74 11.23
CA ALA A 20 11.77 14.45 11.11
C ALA A 20 11.03 15.63 10.46
N GLN A 21 11.48 16.85 10.72
CA GLN A 21 10.92 18.07 10.13
C GLN A 21 11.24 18.14 8.62
N ASP A 22 12.43 17.72 8.21
CA ASP A 22 12.82 17.65 6.82
C ASP A 22 12.01 16.60 6.04
N ALA A 23 11.76 15.43 6.64
CA ALA A 23 10.95 14.38 6.00
C ALA A 23 9.51 14.85 5.69
N GLN A 24 8.83 15.47 6.66
CA GLN A 24 7.48 15.98 6.47
C GLN A 24 7.44 17.17 5.49
N GLY A 25 8.48 18.01 5.50
CA GLY A 25 8.65 19.11 4.54
C GLY A 25 8.78 18.58 3.10
N LEU A 26 9.53 17.50 2.89
CA LEU A 26 9.69 16.88 1.57
C LEU A 26 8.40 16.19 1.09
N VAL A 27 7.67 15.51 1.98
CA VAL A 27 6.32 14.95 1.65
C VAL A 27 5.35 16.06 1.27
N ALA A 28 5.38 17.21 1.97
CA ALA A 28 4.53 18.34 1.62
C ALA A 28 4.90 18.94 0.25
N LYS A 29 6.18 19.05 -0.08
CA LYS A 29 6.64 19.50 -1.40
C LYS A 29 6.24 18.53 -2.50
N ASN A 30 6.34 17.23 -2.28
CA ASN A 30 5.86 16.22 -3.22
C ASN A 30 4.34 16.33 -3.41
N LEU A 31 3.56 16.53 -2.34
CA LEU A 31 2.12 16.76 -2.44
C LEU A 31 1.79 17.94 -3.35
N GLU A 32 2.48 19.07 -3.18
CA GLU A 32 2.28 20.26 -4.03
C GLU A 32 2.71 19.99 -5.47
N ALA A 33 3.85 19.33 -5.68
CA ALA A 33 4.35 18.93 -6.98
C ALA A 33 3.36 18.02 -7.74
N ARG A 34 2.75 17.08 -7.02
CA ARG A 34 1.73 16.17 -7.57
C ARG A 34 0.41 16.88 -7.92
N GLY A 35 0.20 18.13 -7.54
CA GLY A 35 -0.98 18.95 -7.87
C GLY A 35 -1.72 19.49 -6.66
N GLY A 36 -1.25 19.21 -5.45
CA GLY A 36 -1.80 19.69 -4.19
C GLY A 36 -2.97 18.86 -3.66
N ALA A 37 -3.24 19.04 -2.37
CA ALA A 37 -4.21 18.23 -1.64
C ALA A 37 -5.63 18.28 -2.26
N ALA A 38 -6.06 19.44 -2.73
CA ALA A 38 -7.40 19.62 -3.29
C ALA A 38 -7.59 18.86 -4.61
N ALA A 39 -6.62 18.94 -5.54
CA ALA A 39 -6.69 18.23 -6.81
C ALA A 39 -6.63 16.72 -6.60
N ILE A 40 -5.71 16.23 -5.75
CA ILE A 40 -5.61 14.81 -5.41
C ILE A 40 -6.89 14.29 -4.76
N ALA A 41 -7.51 15.04 -3.84
CA ALA A 41 -8.77 14.66 -3.21
C ALA A 41 -9.98 14.69 -4.18
N ALA A 42 -9.89 15.45 -5.27
CA ALA A 42 -10.92 15.49 -6.32
C ALA A 42 -10.89 14.24 -7.23
N ILE A 43 -9.77 13.53 -7.32
CA ILE A 43 -9.68 12.25 -8.01
C ILE A 43 -10.36 11.17 -7.15
N LYS A 44 -11.54 10.72 -7.56
CA LYS A 44 -12.26 9.61 -6.92
C LYS A 44 -11.90 8.28 -7.53
N SER A 45 -11.69 8.27 -8.85
CA SER A 45 -11.21 7.14 -9.62
C SER A 45 -10.27 7.62 -10.72
N VAL A 46 -9.41 6.74 -11.21
CA VAL A 46 -8.54 7.01 -12.36
C VAL A 46 -8.37 5.70 -13.13
N SER A 47 -8.38 5.78 -14.45
CA SER A 47 -8.07 4.65 -15.33
C SER A 47 -6.93 5.02 -16.26
N PHE A 48 -6.04 4.06 -16.49
CA PHE A 48 -4.91 4.15 -17.39
C PHE A 48 -5.04 3.05 -18.46
N GLU A 49 -4.71 3.38 -19.70
CA GLU A 49 -4.63 2.42 -20.79
C GLU A 49 -3.27 2.58 -21.51
N GLY A 50 -2.70 1.45 -21.91
CA GLY A 50 -1.41 1.43 -22.57
C GLY A 50 -0.96 0.02 -22.88
N ARG A 51 0.32 -0.24 -22.70
CA ARG A 51 0.94 -1.55 -22.91
C ARG A 51 1.98 -1.83 -21.84
N THR A 52 2.21 -3.11 -21.58
CA THR A 52 3.33 -3.58 -20.79
C THR A 52 4.26 -4.42 -21.66
N ILE A 53 5.56 -4.17 -21.54
CA ILE A 53 6.61 -4.85 -22.27
C ILE A 53 7.46 -5.63 -21.29
N PHE A 54 7.58 -6.92 -21.51
CA PHE A 54 8.40 -7.83 -20.74
C PHE A 54 9.75 -8.08 -21.43
N PRO A 55 10.76 -8.64 -20.74
CA PRO A 55 12.01 -9.04 -21.36
C PRO A 55 11.80 -9.89 -22.60
N GLY A 56 12.56 -9.59 -23.66
CA GLY A 56 12.42 -10.25 -24.96
C GLY A 56 11.30 -9.68 -25.84
N ASP A 57 10.92 -8.43 -25.59
CA ASP A 57 9.93 -7.66 -26.37
C ASP A 57 8.52 -8.29 -26.40
N PHE A 58 8.22 -9.10 -25.37
CA PHE A 58 6.87 -9.66 -25.22
C PHE A 58 5.93 -8.59 -24.69
N GLU A 59 4.92 -8.24 -25.47
CA GLU A 59 4.01 -7.13 -25.21
C GLU A 59 2.58 -7.60 -24.93
N LEU A 60 1.96 -7.01 -23.91
CA LEU A 60 0.53 -7.15 -23.59
C LEU A 60 -0.16 -5.79 -23.62
N THR A 61 -1.44 -5.74 -23.94
CA THR A 61 -2.23 -4.54 -23.63
C THR A 61 -2.32 -4.39 -22.11
N TYR A 62 -2.36 -3.16 -21.66
CA TYR A 62 -2.41 -2.80 -20.24
C TYR A 62 -3.60 -1.90 -19.98
N LYS A 63 -4.40 -2.28 -18.97
CA LYS A 63 -5.40 -1.40 -18.38
C LYS A 63 -5.29 -1.48 -16.87
N GLU A 64 -5.37 -0.33 -16.24
CA GLU A 64 -5.41 -0.19 -14.80
C GLU A 64 -6.53 0.75 -14.42
N SER A 65 -7.31 0.40 -13.40
CA SER A 65 -8.31 1.29 -12.82
C SER A 65 -8.19 1.28 -11.32
N ARG A 66 -8.21 2.48 -10.71
CA ARG A 66 -8.19 2.67 -9.26
C ARG A 66 -9.42 3.48 -8.84
N GLU A 67 -9.96 3.18 -7.67
CA GLU A 67 -11.06 3.94 -7.07
C GLU A 67 -10.83 4.07 -5.57
N ARG A 68 -11.18 5.22 -5.00
CA ARG A 68 -11.15 5.42 -3.55
C ARG A 68 -12.30 4.67 -2.89
N VAL A 69 -11.97 3.79 -1.95
CA VAL A 69 -12.93 3.01 -1.17
C VAL A 69 -12.62 3.19 0.32
N GLY A 70 -13.51 3.85 1.05
CA GLY A 70 -13.28 4.15 2.46
C GLY A 70 -12.00 4.96 2.69
N ALA A 71 -11.11 4.48 3.57
CA ALA A 71 -9.81 5.07 3.83
C ALA A 71 -8.69 4.52 2.93
N GLY A 72 -9.00 3.57 2.05
CA GLY A 72 -8.07 2.94 1.11
C GLY A 72 -8.52 3.11 -0.35
N GLY A 73 -8.44 2.03 -1.11
CA GLY A 73 -8.83 2.01 -2.51
C GLY A 73 -9.22 0.62 -2.98
N ALA A 74 -9.68 0.57 -4.23
CA ALA A 74 -9.80 -0.62 -5.05
C ALA A 74 -8.93 -0.47 -6.29
N VAL A 75 -8.41 -1.56 -6.83
CA VAL A 75 -7.60 -1.58 -8.05
C VAL A 75 -7.92 -2.80 -8.90
N ARG A 76 -7.88 -2.60 -10.20
CA ARG A 76 -7.98 -3.68 -11.17
C ARG A 76 -6.98 -3.47 -12.28
N TYR A 77 -6.26 -4.54 -12.61
CA TYR A 77 -5.36 -4.66 -13.73
C TYR A 77 -5.92 -5.67 -14.73
N ASP A 78 -5.92 -5.31 -16.01
CA ASP A 78 -6.24 -6.22 -17.11
C ASP A 78 -5.06 -6.22 -18.10
N PHE A 79 -4.43 -7.39 -18.30
CA PHE A 79 -3.33 -7.59 -19.24
C PHE A 79 -3.81 -8.51 -20.37
N GLY A 80 -3.91 -7.97 -21.57
CA GLY A 80 -4.53 -8.67 -22.70
C GLY A 80 -3.53 -9.14 -23.75
N LEU A 81 -3.72 -10.37 -24.24
CA LEU A 81 -3.04 -10.94 -25.40
C LEU A 81 -4.00 -11.75 -26.24
N GLN A 82 -4.21 -11.34 -27.49
CA GLN A 82 -5.01 -12.10 -28.49
C GLN A 82 -6.41 -12.48 -27.99
N GLY A 83 -7.05 -11.57 -27.22
CA GLY A 83 -8.42 -11.78 -26.70
C GLY A 83 -8.49 -12.63 -25.43
N LEU A 84 -7.35 -12.93 -24.81
CA LEU A 84 -7.26 -13.52 -23.47
C LEU A 84 -6.72 -12.47 -22.50
N ASP A 85 -7.42 -12.26 -21.38
CA ASP A 85 -7.04 -11.29 -20.38
C ASP A 85 -6.62 -11.97 -19.07
N VAL A 86 -5.42 -11.65 -18.58
CA VAL A 86 -5.05 -11.87 -17.19
C VAL A 86 -5.63 -10.72 -16.39
N VAL A 87 -6.42 -11.03 -15.38
CA VAL A 87 -7.05 -10.03 -14.52
C VAL A 87 -6.54 -10.20 -13.10
N GLN A 88 -6.20 -9.09 -12.45
CA GLN A 88 -5.93 -9.02 -11.02
C GLN A 88 -6.75 -7.88 -10.43
N SER A 89 -7.46 -8.12 -9.35
CA SER A 89 -8.30 -7.09 -8.75
C SER A 89 -8.34 -7.19 -7.23
N TYR A 90 -8.46 -6.03 -6.60
CA TYR A 90 -8.69 -5.83 -5.17
C TYR A 90 -9.88 -4.90 -5.01
N ASP A 91 -10.89 -5.31 -4.24
CA ASP A 91 -12.16 -4.60 -4.08
C ASP A 91 -12.23 -3.72 -2.82
N GLY A 92 -11.09 -3.52 -2.14
CA GLY A 92 -11.01 -2.85 -0.85
C GLY A 92 -11.02 -3.81 0.35
N HIS A 93 -11.29 -5.11 0.13
CA HIS A 93 -11.37 -6.14 1.18
C HIS A 93 -10.59 -7.40 0.84
N GLY A 94 -10.67 -7.87 -0.38
CA GLY A 94 -10.03 -9.09 -0.85
C GLY A 94 -9.55 -8.96 -2.28
N ALA A 95 -8.56 -9.78 -2.64
CA ALA A 95 -8.01 -9.80 -3.98
C ALA A 95 -8.28 -11.14 -4.67
N TRP A 96 -8.49 -11.07 -5.97
CA TRP A 96 -8.69 -12.22 -6.84
C TRP A 96 -7.96 -12.02 -8.16
N LYS A 97 -7.72 -13.13 -8.87
CA LYS A 97 -7.09 -13.13 -10.19
C LYS A 97 -7.71 -14.17 -11.11
N ILE A 98 -7.63 -13.92 -12.42
CA ILE A 98 -7.88 -14.88 -13.50
C ILE A 98 -6.61 -14.95 -14.34
N ASN A 99 -6.11 -16.16 -14.61
CA ASN A 99 -4.96 -16.33 -15.49
C ASN A 99 -5.23 -17.45 -16.51
N PRO A 100 -5.79 -17.11 -17.69
CA PRO A 100 -6.16 -18.09 -18.71
C PRO A 100 -4.93 -18.79 -19.33
N PHE A 101 -3.75 -18.17 -19.29
CA PHE A 101 -2.49 -18.77 -19.81
C PHE A 101 -2.01 -19.95 -18.96
N GLN A 102 -2.51 -20.08 -17.72
CA GLN A 102 -2.26 -21.23 -16.85
C GLN A 102 -3.40 -22.28 -16.93
N GLY A 103 -4.28 -22.18 -17.93
CA GLY A 103 -5.41 -23.10 -18.12
C GLY A 103 -6.58 -22.86 -17.16
N ARG A 104 -6.55 -21.79 -16.35
CA ARG A 104 -7.60 -21.43 -15.41
C ARG A 104 -8.41 -20.24 -15.95
N LYS A 105 -9.73 -20.45 -16.11
CA LYS A 105 -10.66 -19.39 -16.54
C LYS A 105 -11.52 -18.88 -15.38
N ASP A 106 -11.51 -19.60 -14.25
CA ASP A 106 -12.28 -19.23 -13.07
C ASP A 106 -11.46 -18.29 -12.16
N PRO A 107 -12.13 -17.38 -11.43
CA PRO A 107 -11.47 -16.53 -10.46
C PRO A 107 -10.81 -17.35 -9.35
N GLU A 108 -9.61 -16.95 -8.95
CA GLU A 108 -8.84 -17.52 -7.86
C GLU A 108 -8.52 -16.45 -6.83
N ARG A 109 -8.77 -16.70 -5.56
CA ARG A 109 -8.40 -15.77 -4.50
C ARG A 109 -6.89 -15.69 -4.36
N MET A 110 -6.39 -14.46 -4.23
CA MET A 110 -4.97 -14.20 -4.03
C MET A 110 -4.57 -14.45 -2.57
N SER A 111 -3.30 -14.76 -2.36
CA SER A 111 -2.71 -14.90 -1.01
C SER A 111 -2.76 -13.58 -0.24
N ALA A 112 -2.54 -13.64 1.07
CA ALA A 112 -2.47 -12.44 1.90
C ALA A 112 -1.35 -11.47 1.46
N ASP A 113 -0.20 -12.00 1.04
CA ASP A 113 0.93 -11.19 0.57
C ASP A 113 0.57 -10.47 -0.74
N GLU A 114 -0.01 -11.19 -1.74
CA GLU A 114 -0.48 -10.59 -2.99
C GLU A 114 -1.60 -9.57 -2.74
N THR A 115 -2.51 -9.84 -1.82
CA THR A 115 -3.60 -8.93 -1.46
C THR A 115 -3.07 -7.62 -0.87
N ARG A 116 -2.06 -7.66 0.03
CA ARG A 116 -1.43 -6.45 0.57
C ARG A 116 -0.78 -5.61 -0.52
N GLN A 117 -0.07 -6.26 -1.45
CA GLN A 117 0.56 -5.56 -2.56
C GLN A 117 -0.47 -4.82 -3.42
N LEU A 118 -1.60 -5.44 -3.74
CA LEU A 118 -2.68 -4.78 -4.47
C LEU A 118 -3.36 -3.67 -3.65
N ALA A 119 -3.48 -3.83 -2.33
CA ALA A 119 -4.05 -2.80 -1.47
C ALA A 119 -3.23 -1.50 -1.48
N ASP A 120 -1.90 -1.58 -1.51
CA ASP A 120 -1.04 -0.40 -1.66
C ASP A 120 -1.12 0.20 -3.07
N SER A 121 -1.17 -0.65 -4.09
CA SER A 121 -1.37 -0.20 -5.48
C SER A 121 -2.73 0.47 -5.69
N ALA A 122 -3.73 0.14 -4.87
CA ALA A 122 -5.06 0.74 -4.93
C ALA A 122 -5.11 2.20 -4.46
N LEU A 123 -4.09 2.67 -3.74
CA LEU A 123 -4.03 4.05 -3.26
C LEU A 123 -3.84 5.02 -4.43
N VAL A 124 -4.83 5.87 -4.69
CA VAL A 124 -4.79 6.85 -5.79
C VAL A 124 -3.60 7.81 -5.65
N GLU A 125 -3.29 8.22 -4.43
CA GLU A 125 -2.15 9.08 -4.10
C GLU A 125 -0.82 8.36 -3.96
N GLY A 126 -0.85 7.02 -3.82
CA GLY A 126 0.31 6.20 -3.50
C GLY A 126 0.74 6.23 -2.03
N PRO A 127 1.58 5.26 -1.59
CA PRO A 127 1.94 5.10 -0.17
C PRO A 127 2.69 6.31 0.42
N LEU A 128 3.50 7.04 -0.36
CA LEU A 128 4.22 8.23 0.13
C LEU A 128 3.24 9.30 0.64
N LEU A 129 2.23 9.64 -0.13
CA LEU A 129 1.26 10.66 0.26
C LEU A 129 0.23 10.14 1.26
N ALA A 130 -0.14 8.84 1.21
CA ALA A 130 -1.01 8.19 2.18
C ALA A 130 -0.39 8.18 3.58
N SER A 131 0.95 8.13 3.70
CA SER A 131 1.68 8.16 4.98
C SER A 131 1.36 9.36 5.88
N ARG A 132 0.77 10.42 5.31
CA ARG A 132 0.34 11.61 6.05
C ARG A 132 -0.82 11.33 7.00
N THR A 133 -1.60 10.29 6.76
CA THR A 133 -2.85 10.00 7.49
C THR A 133 -3.02 8.54 7.92
N ASP A 134 -2.29 7.60 7.32
CA ASP A 134 -2.45 6.17 7.57
C ASP A 134 -1.68 5.67 8.81
N GLY A 135 -0.80 6.53 9.39
CA GLY A 135 0.03 6.24 10.55
C GLY A 135 1.34 5.52 10.22
N SER A 136 1.74 5.50 8.96
CA SER A 136 3.08 5.11 8.52
C SER A 136 4.13 6.09 9.06
N ARG A 137 5.37 5.62 9.21
CA ARG A 137 6.49 6.46 9.63
C ARG A 137 7.31 6.87 8.42
N VAL A 138 7.60 8.16 8.28
CA VAL A 138 8.46 8.70 7.24
C VAL A 138 9.79 9.17 7.83
N GLN A 139 10.90 8.81 7.20
CA GLN A 139 12.25 9.18 7.57
C GLN A 139 12.98 9.77 6.37
N TYR A 140 13.67 10.89 6.57
CA TYR A 140 14.61 11.42 5.60
C TYR A 140 15.95 10.69 5.73
N LEU A 141 16.44 10.11 4.63
CA LEU A 141 17.68 9.34 4.58
C LEU A 141 18.87 10.15 4.01
N GLY A 142 18.67 11.44 3.70
CA GLY A 142 19.66 12.25 3.03
C GLY A 142 19.43 12.35 1.53
N ARG A 143 20.50 12.68 0.80
CA ARG A 143 20.50 12.69 -0.67
C ARG A 143 21.34 11.52 -1.18
N ASP A 144 20.97 11.01 -2.34
CA ASP A 144 21.69 9.93 -3.02
C ASP A 144 21.67 10.17 -4.52
N ASP A 145 22.71 9.74 -5.21
CA ASP A 145 22.77 9.84 -6.66
C ASP A 145 21.88 8.78 -7.31
N PHE A 146 21.04 9.20 -8.20
CA PHE A 146 20.26 8.34 -9.07
C PHE A 146 20.41 8.84 -10.50
N ASP A 147 21.15 8.13 -11.32
CA ASP A 147 21.44 8.42 -12.74
C ASP A 147 21.92 9.86 -12.95
N GLY A 148 22.86 10.32 -12.12
CA GLY A 148 23.40 11.69 -12.17
C GLY A 148 22.53 12.76 -11.48
N THR A 149 21.38 12.39 -10.94
CA THR A 149 20.50 13.29 -10.18
C THR A 149 20.71 13.08 -8.68
N LEU A 150 21.15 14.13 -7.96
CA LEU A 150 21.30 14.08 -6.50
C LEU A 150 19.93 14.24 -5.83
N ALA A 151 19.15 13.15 -5.80
CA ALA A 151 17.78 13.11 -5.35
C ALA A 151 17.63 13.12 -3.83
N TYR A 152 16.49 13.61 -3.30
CA TYR A 152 16.11 13.45 -1.91
C TYR A 152 15.60 12.04 -1.65
N LYS A 153 16.08 11.40 -0.59
CA LYS A 153 15.74 10.03 -0.28
C LYS A 153 14.86 9.94 0.97
N LEU A 154 13.66 9.40 0.82
CA LEU A 154 12.68 9.23 1.89
C LEU A 154 12.34 7.76 2.08
N LYS A 155 12.29 7.30 3.34
CA LYS A 155 11.79 5.96 3.67
C LYS A 155 10.43 6.06 4.35
N VAL A 156 9.45 5.36 3.81
CA VAL A 156 8.14 5.11 4.42
C VAL A 156 8.15 3.69 4.98
N THR A 157 7.85 3.53 6.26
CA THR A 157 7.63 2.22 6.89
C THR A 157 6.16 2.12 7.27
N GLN A 158 5.43 1.21 6.65
CA GLN A 158 4.02 0.95 6.93
C GLN A 158 3.83 0.17 8.23
N LYS A 159 2.59 0.10 8.73
CA LYS A 159 2.26 -0.58 9.99
C LYS A 159 2.47 -2.09 9.95
N ASP A 160 2.35 -2.71 8.78
CA ASP A 160 2.58 -4.13 8.55
C ASP A 160 4.05 -4.50 8.38
N GLY A 161 4.93 -3.47 8.32
CA GLY A 161 6.38 -3.61 8.22
C GLY A 161 6.91 -3.54 6.80
N ASP A 162 6.06 -3.32 5.80
CA ASP A 162 6.51 -3.08 4.43
C ASP A 162 7.21 -1.71 4.35
N GLU A 163 8.28 -1.63 3.57
CA GLU A 163 9.11 -0.44 3.45
C GLU A 163 9.18 0.03 2.01
N PHE A 164 9.06 1.36 1.83
CA PHE A 164 9.22 2.03 0.55
C PHE A 164 10.30 3.08 0.69
N VAL A 165 11.31 3.05 -0.16
CA VAL A 165 12.31 4.10 -0.25
C VAL A 165 12.10 4.85 -1.56
N TYR A 166 11.78 6.14 -1.44
CA TYR A 166 11.51 7.04 -2.56
C TYR A 166 12.71 7.93 -2.82
N TRP A 167 13.01 8.16 -4.10
CA TRP A 167 13.89 9.22 -4.57
C TRP A 167 13.04 10.31 -5.20
N LEU A 168 13.12 11.52 -4.65
CA LEU A 168 12.44 12.69 -5.19
C LEU A 168 13.43 13.55 -5.94
N ASP A 169 13.07 13.91 -7.18
CA ASP A 169 13.83 14.84 -7.98
C ASP A 169 14.00 16.19 -7.26
N PRO A 170 15.18 16.80 -7.23
CA PRO A 170 15.44 18.01 -6.43
C PRO A 170 14.74 19.26 -6.97
N ASP A 171 14.41 19.30 -8.25
CA ASP A 171 13.82 20.47 -8.92
C ASP A 171 12.29 20.38 -8.95
N THR A 172 11.75 19.20 -9.23
CA THR A 172 10.31 18.98 -9.38
C THR A 172 9.64 18.40 -8.14
N TYR A 173 10.38 17.76 -7.23
CA TYR A 173 9.90 16.98 -6.08
C TYR A 173 8.98 15.81 -6.46
N LEU A 174 8.89 15.41 -7.74
CA LEU A 174 8.22 14.20 -8.17
C LEU A 174 9.07 12.98 -7.85
N GLU A 175 8.43 11.83 -7.69
CA GLU A 175 9.11 10.55 -7.48
C GLU A 175 9.78 10.12 -8.79
N ILE A 176 11.08 9.83 -8.77
CA ILE A 176 11.82 9.31 -9.93
C ILE A 176 12.17 7.84 -9.76
N LYS A 177 12.23 7.37 -8.51
CA LYS A 177 12.46 5.96 -8.18
C LYS A 177 11.79 5.60 -6.86
N VAL A 178 11.35 4.36 -6.75
CA VAL A 178 10.93 3.74 -5.48
C VAL A 178 11.46 2.32 -5.39
N ASP A 179 12.05 1.97 -4.24
CA ASP A 179 12.36 0.59 -3.86
C ASP A 179 11.32 0.14 -2.85
N GLU A 180 10.57 -0.88 -3.21
CA GLU A 180 9.57 -1.51 -2.37
C GLU A 180 10.12 -2.80 -1.78
N THR A 181 10.25 -2.86 -0.46
CA THR A 181 10.75 -4.02 0.26
C THR A 181 9.64 -4.65 1.09
N ARG A 182 9.33 -5.92 0.81
CA ARG A 182 8.29 -6.71 1.48
C ARG A 182 8.79 -8.05 1.95
N LYS A 183 8.13 -8.60 2.95
CA LYS A 183 8.32 -9.99 3.35
C LYS A 183 7.27 -10.87 2.68
N ILE A 184 7.69 -11.65 1.66
CA ILE A 184 6.83 -12.54 0.89
C ILE A 184 7.21 -13.99 1.21
N ARG A 185 6.26 -14.79 1.70
CA ARG A 185 6.48 -16.18 2.12
C ARG A 185 7.69 -16.36 3.05
N GLY A 186 7.89 -15.37 3.94
CA GLY A 186 8.98 -15.37 4.91
C GLY A 186 10.34 -14.85 4.41
N ALA A 187 10.53 -14.64 3.12
CA ALA A 187 11.73 -14.07 2.52
C ALA A 187 11.52 -12.57 2.23
N GLN A 188 12.54 -11.76 2.50
CA GLN A 188 12.54 -10.36 2.10
C GLN A 188 12.79 -10.26 0.59
N GLN A 189 11.95 -9.51 -0.09
CA GLN A 189 12.06 -9.22 -1.51
C GLN A 189 11.99 -7.71 -1.72
N THR A 190 12.82 -7.19 -2.62
CA THR A 190 12.82 -5.78 -2.99
C THR A 190 12.56 -5.66 -4.50
N THR A 191 11.54 -4.89 -4.84
CA THR A 191 11.24 -4.47 -6.21
C THR A 191 11.71 -3.04 -6.39
N GLU A 192 12.54 -2.80 -7.40
CA GLU A 192 12.95 -1.46 -7.81
C GLU A 192 12.02 -0.99 -8.93
N THR A 193 11.56 0.26 -8.84
CA THR A 193 10.68 0.88 -9.82
C THR A 193 11.17 2.28 -10.16
N GLU A 194 11.37 2.56 -11.43
CA GLU A 194 11.65 3.87 -11.98
C GLU A 194 10.36 4.48 -12.56
N LEU A 195 10.20 5.80 -12.36
CA LEU A 195 9.00 6.54 -12.73
C LEU A 195 9.39 7.73 -13.61
N GLY A 196 8.71 7.88 -14.74
CA GLY A 196 9.01 8.92 -15.71
C GLY A 196 7.79 9.41 -16.48
N ASP A 197 8.04 10.33 -17.43
CA ASP A 197 7.05 10.86 -18.38
C ASP A 197 5.77 11.36 -17.69
N TYR A 198 5.94 12.18 -16.64
CA TYR A 198 4.81 12.68 -15.86
C TYR A 198 3.88 13.57 -16.67
N GLU A 199 2.60 13.22 -16.70
CA GLU A 199 1.55 14.02 -17.33
C GLU A 199 0.50 14.50 -16.31
N ARG A 200 -0.10 15.66 -16.60
CA ARG A 200 -1.09 16.28 -15.72
C ARG A 200 -2.51 15.88 -16.11
N ILE A 201 -3.16 15.06 -15.30
CA ILE A 201 -4.50 14.55 -15.51
C ILE A 201 -5.45 15.14 -14.44
N ALA A 202 -6.43 15.93 -14.87
CA ALA A 202 -7.36 16.64 -13.98
C ALA A 202 -6.69 17.40 -12.81
N GLY A 203 -5.50 17.97 -13.09
CA GLY A 203 -4.74 18.75 -12.11
C GLY A 203 -3.72 17.96 -11.30
N VAL A 204 -3.67 16.63 -11.40
CA VAL A 204 -2.74 15.75 -10.71
C VAL A 204 -1.72 15.17 -11.68
N TYR A 205 -0.44 15.16 -11.30
CA TYR A 205 0.61 14.51 -12.08
C TYR A 205 0.69 13.02 -11.78
N PHE A 206 0.67 12.20 -12.84
CA PHE A 206 0.87 10.76 -12.82
C PHE A 206 2.02 10.36 -13.74
N PRO A 207 2.84 9.36 -13.38
CA PRO A 207 3.86 8.84 -14.28
C PRO A 207 3.20 8.08 -15.44
N MET A 208 3.65 8.31 -16.67
CA MET A 208 3.20 7.61 -17.86
C MET A 208 4.17 6.51 -18.30
N LEU A 209 5.38 6.49 -17.72
CA LEU A 209 6.36 5.43 -17.84
C LEU A 209 6.65 4.86 -16.45
N VAL A 210 6.49 3.56 -16.32
CA VAL A 210 6.81 2.82 -15.09
C VAL A 210 7.66 1.61 -15.48
N GLU A 211 8.86 1.52 -14.95
CA GLU A 211 9.78 0.42 -15.20
C GLU A 211 10.10 -0.28 -13.90
N SER A 212 9.92 -1.60 -13.82
CA SER A 212 10.11 -2.33 -12.56
C SER A 212 10.84 -3.65 -12.75
N TRP A 213 11.65 -4.03 -11.75
CA TRP A 213 12.38 -5.30 -11.70
C TRP A 213 12.65 -5.70 -10.26
N GLN A 214 12.91 -6.98 -10.05
CA GLN A 214 13.43 -7.45 -8.77
C GLN A 214 14.87 -6.99 -8.57
N GLN A 215 15.20 -6.52 -7.37
CA GLN A 215 16.55 -6.04 -7.03
C GLN A 215 17.63 -7.06 -7.43
N GLY A 216 18.66 -6.58 -8.11
CA GLY A 216 19.72 -7.41 -8.64
C GLY A 216 19.40 -8.13 -9.95
N GLN A 217 18.24 -7.93 -10.53
CA GLN A 217 17.81 -8.53 -11.80
C GLN A 217 17.37 -7.49 -12.85
N PRO A 218 18.19 -6.48 -13.19
CA PRO A 218 17.79 -5.42 -14.12
C PRO A 218 17.50 -5.92 -15.54
N SER A 219 18.02 -7.09 -15.92
CA SER A 219 17.69 -7.73 -17.20
C SER A 219 16.25 -8.27 -17.26
N GLN A 220 15.56 -8.35 -16.13
CA GLN A 220 14.15 -8.73 -16.04
C GLN A 220 13.23 -7.51 -15.93
N ARG A 221 13.70 -6.36 -16.38
CA ARG A 221 12.93 -5.09 -16.38
C ARG A 221 11.67 -5.26 -17.19
N GLN A 222 10.55 -4.91 -16.58
CA GLN A 222 9.24 -4.80 -17.19
C GLN A 222 8.93 -3.31 -17.33
N GLN A 223 8.40 -2.89 -18.47
CA GLN A 223 7.96 -1.51 -18.71
C GLN A 223 6.45 -1.46 -18.85
N VAL A 224 5.82 -0.48 -18.21
CA VAL A 224 4.44 -0.07 -18.49
C VAL A 224 4.50 1.31 -19.13
N ILE A 225 4.01 1.39 -20.38
CA ILE A 225 3.90 2.63 -21.15
C ILE A 225 2.42 2.99 -21.22
N ILE A 226 2.03 4.04 -20.53
CA ILE A 226 0.66 4.52 -20.48
C ILE A 226 0.44 5.48 -21.65
N ALA A 227 -0.53 5.19 -22.49
CA ALA A 227 -0.88 6.00 -23.66
C ALA A 227 -2.00 7.00 -23.36
N SER A 228 -2.86 6.69 -22.39
CA SER A 228 -3.95 7.58 -21.99
C SER A 228 -4.35 7.37 -20.53
N ALA A 229 -4.83 8.44 -19.90
CA ALA A 229 -5.38 8.40 -18.54
C ALA A 229 -6.68 9.19 -18.48
N THR A 230 -7.65 8.67 -17.74
CA THR A 230 -8.96 9.29 -17.53
C THR A 230 -9.22 9.44 -16.04
N ALA A 231 -9.46 10.67 -15.58
CA ALA A 231 -9.85 10.94 -14.21
C ALA A 231 -11.36 10.80 -14.05
N ASN A 232 -11.78 10.24 -12.93
CA ASN A 232 -13.17 10.04 -12.53
C ASN A 232 -14.05 9.32 -13.57
N PRO A 233 -13.55 8.21 -14.20
CA PRO A 233 -14.40 7.40 -15.04
C PRO A 233 -15.56 6.82 -14.21
N ALA A 234 -16.73 6.63 -14.84
CA ALA A 234 -17.84 5.95 -14.20
C ALA A 234 -17.56 4.44 -14.15
N LEU A 235 -17.21 3.94 -12.97
CA LEU A 235 -16.99 2.52 -12.71
C LEU A 235 -18.23 1.91 -12.05
N SER A 236 -18.61 0.69 -12.44
CA SER A 236 -19.73 0.02 -11.78
C SER A 236 -19.31 -0.49 -10.40
N PRO A 237 -20.22 -0.60 -9.42
CA PRO A 237 -19.89 -1.15 -8.09
C PRO A 237 -19.33 -2.58 -8.13
N SER A 238 -19.62 -3.33 -9.19
CA SER A 238 -19.12 -4.69 -9.39
C SER A 238 -17.82 -4.77 -10.20
N PHE A 239 -17.26 -3.64 -10.63
CA PHE A 239 -16.09 -3.62 -11.52
C PHE A 239 -14.87 -4.28 -10.90
N PHE A 240 -14.67 -4.12 -9.59
CA PHE A 240 -13.56 -4.70 -8.83
C PHE A 240 -13.91 -6.03 -8.17
N ALA A 241 -15.20 -6.38 -8.09
CA ALA A 241 -15.67 -7.57 -7.39
C ALA A 241 -15.29 -8.88 -8.10
N GLU A 242 -15.09 -9.95 -7.32
CA GLU A 242 -14.86 -11.30 -7.84
C GLU A 242 -16.06 -11.75 -8.68
N PRO A 243 -15.88 -12.13 -9.97
CA PRO A 243 -16.98 -12.62 -10.82
C PRO A 243 -17.66 -13.85 -10.21
N GLY A 244 -19.00 -13.84 -10.16
CA GLY A 244 -19.78 -14.92 -9.56
C GLY A 244 -19.76 -14.96 -8.03
N GLY A 245 -19.03 -14.09 -7.38
CA GLY A 245 -19.10 -13.89 -5.93
C GLY A 245 -20.42 -13.21 -5.55
N SER A 246 -21.15 -13.76 -4.58
CA SER A 246 -22.24 -13.01 -3.96
C SER A 246 -21.67 -11.74 -3.33
N PRO A 247 -22.30 -10.56 -3.49
CA PRO A 247 -21.89 -9.37 -2.76
C PRO A 247 -21.93 -9.70 -1.26
N LYS A 248 -20.77 -9.86 -0.65
CA LYS A 248 -20.72 -10.02 0.81
C LYS A 248 -21.20 -8.71 1.37
N ALA A 249 -22.37 -8.73 1.98
CA ALA A 249 -22.93 -7.58 2.69
C ALA A 249 -21.83 -6.92 3.50
N ALA A 250 -21.75 -5.60 3.41
CA ALA A 250 -20.81 -4.80 4.19
C ALA A 250 -20.79 -5.34 5.62
N ALA A 251 -19.61 -5.75 6.06
CA ALA A 251 -19.44 -6.49 7.29
C ALA A 251 -20.11 -5.73 8.44
N GLU A 252 -21.11 -6.34 9.04
CA GLU A 252 -21.58 -6.02 10.39
C GLU A 252 -20.34 -5.96 11.30
N ALA A 253 -20.09 -4.78 11.83
CA ALA A 253 -19.16 -4.63 12.93
C ALA A 253 -19.61 -5.58 14.05
N PRO A 254 -18.70 -6.35 14.68
CA PRO A 254 -19.13 -7.24 15.76
C PRO A 254 -19.72 -6.39 16.89
N ASP A 255 -21.01 -6.56 17.11
CA ASP A 255 -21.73 -5.98 18.24
C ASP A 255 -21.10 -6.45 19.56
N ALA A 256 -20.43 -5.51 20.24
CA ALA A 256 -19.77 -5.74 21.53
C ALA A 256 -20.76 -5.94 22.69
N SER A 257 -22.07 -6.12 22.43
CA SER A 257 -23.11 -6.17 23.46
C SER A 257 -23.63 -7.56 23.83
N GLN A 258 -23.12 -8.65 23.24
CA GLN A 258 -23.48 -9.99 23.70
C GLN A 258 -22.58 -10.50 24.84
N LYS A 259 -22.81 -9.97 26.03
CA LYS A 259 -22.33 -10.52 27.29
C LYS A 259 -23.03 -11.87 27.53
N LYS A 260 -22.33 -12.99 27.29
CA LYS A 260 -22.82 -14.34 27.67
C LYS A 260 -23.03 -14.42 29.16
N PRO A 261 -24.18 -14.97 29.66
CA PRO A 261 -24.37 -15.22 31.06
C PRO A 261 -23.42 -16.30 31.56
N GLY A 262 -22.78 -16.04 32.70
CA GLY A 262 -21.79 -16.90 33.33
C GLY A 262 -22.37 -18.27 33.63
N LYS A 263 -21.63 -19.30 33.25
CA LYS A 263 -21.86 -20.67 33.62
C LYS A 263 -21.19 -20.87 34.99
N GLU A 264 -22.02 -21.15 36.00
CA GLU A 264 -21.61 -21.51 37.35
C GLU A 264 -20.73 -22.78 37.34
N PRO A 265 -19.63 -22.85 38.12
CA PRO A 265 -18.78 -24.06 38.16
C PRO A 265 -19.45 -25.17 39.00
N PRO A 266 -19.38 -26.43 38.57
CA PRO A 266 -19.95 -27.56 39.34
C PRO A 266 -19.14 -27.84 40.61
N ALA A 267 -19.90 -28.07 41.69
CA ALA A 267 -19.44 -28.38 43.04
C ALA A 267 -18.42 -29.52 43.09
N GLY A 268 -17.42 -29.33 43.93
CA GLY A 268 -16.31 -30.25 44.15
C GLY A 268 -16.68 -31.63 44.62
N LYS A 269 -16.11 -32.65 44.00
CA LYS A 269 -16.04 -34.02 44.55
C LYS A 269 -14.78 -34.17 45.39
N LYS A 270 -15.02 -34.55 46.65
CA LYS A 270 -14.08 -34.91 47.69
C LYS A 270 -13.18 -36.09 47.28
N PRO A 271 -11.86 -36.07 47.53
CA PRO A 271 -11.01 -37.20 47.20
C PRO A 271 -11.15 -38.37 48.21
N PRO A 272 -11.01 -39.63 47.78
CA PRO A 272 -11.03 -40.78 48.69
C PRO A 272 -9.70 -40.95 49.43
N ALA A 273 -9.83 -41.40 50.67
CA ALA A 273 -8.77 -41.63 51.62
C ALA A 273 -7.74 -42.69 51.17
N LYS A 274 -6.46 -42.43 51.48
CA LYS A 274 -5.38 -43.41 51.36
C LYS A 274 -5.52 -44.52 52.34
N SER A 275 -5.61 -45.74 51.86
CA SER A 275 -5.45 -47.00 52.63
C SER A 275 -3.97 -47.40 52.59
N SER A 276 -3.37 -47.48 53.76
CA SER A 276 -2.07 -48.06 54.02
C SER A 276 -2.21 -49.56 54.23
N LYS A 277 -1.37 -50.36 53.57
CA LYS A 277 -0.91 -51.73 53.96
C LYS A 277 0.17 -52.02 52.88
N GLY A 278 1.41 -52.30 53.16
CA GLY A 278 2.00 -53.09 54.21
C GLY A 278 2.60 -54.36 53.57
N ARG A 279 3.93 -54.36 53.50
CA ARG A 279 4.82 -55.50 53.59
C ARG A 279 4.55 -56.78 52.75
N LYS A 280 5.40 -57.09 51.83
CA LYS A 280 6.52 -58.04 51.97
C LYS A 280 7.49 -57.91 50.81
#